data_d4a1e7a710eaac782f97b8a8ea362a51
#
_entry.id   d4a1e7a710eaac782f97b8a8ea362a51
#
_cell.length_a   1.000
_cell.length_b   1.000
_cell.length_c   1.000
_cell.angle_alpha   90.00
_cell.angle_beta   90.00
_cell.angle_gamma   90.00
#
_symmetry.space_group_name_H-M   'P 1'
#
loop_
_entity.id
_entity.type
_entity.pdbx_description
1 polymer ?
#
loop_
_entity_poly.entity_id
_entity_poly.type
_entity_poly.pdbx_seq_one_letter_code
_entity_poly.pdbx_strand_id
1 'polypeptide(L)' 'SCAYRPLINPEASRNPATGENIAGNYWKDLHACRYIHEQNTPKAVKKLKISDEVEFVKKCMEDYGYSVLR' A
#
# COMPACT_ATOMS: atom_id res chain seq x y z
N SER A 1 -10.03 -11.76 -9.52
CA SER A 1 -8.88 -11.86 -8.65
C SER A 1 -8.96 -10.84 -7.52
N CYS A 2 -8.71 -11.30 -6.32
CA CYS A 2 -8.78 -10.44 -5.14
C CYS A 2 -7.45 -9.74 -4.94
N ALA A 3 -7.38 -8.48 -5.31
CA ALA A 3 -6.22 -7.68 -5.00
C ALA A 3 -6.21 -7.36 -3.50
N TYR A 4 -5.03 -7.39 -2.93
CA TYR A 4 -4.88 -7.05 -1.52
C TYR A 4 -5.24 -5.59 -1.27
N ARG A 5 -6.05 -5.38 -0.27
CA ARG A 5 -6.42 -4.04 0.18
C ARG A 5 -6.13 -3.95 1.67
N PRO A 6 -5.12 -3.19 2.06
CA PRO A 6 -4.78 -3.08 3.47
C PRO A 6 -5.89 -2.40 4.26
N LEU A 7 -6.16 -2.95 5.43
CA LEU A 7 -7.08 -2.32 6.35
C LEU A 7 -6.31 -1.27 7.15
N ILE A 8 -6.76 -0.03 7.10
CA ILE A 8 -6.08 1.06 7.78
C ILE A 8 -6.93 1.64 8.89
N ASN A 9 -6.27 2.29 9.83
CA ASN A 9 -6.95 3.12 10.82
C ASN A 9 -6.99 4.55 10.28
N PRO A 10 -8.14 5.03 9.82
CA PRO A 10 -8.21 6.34 9.18
C PRO A 10 -7.87 7.50 10.12
N GLU A 11 -8.12 7.33 11.41
CA GLU A 11 -7.81 8.38 12.38
C GLU A 11 -6.32 8.49 12.66
N ALA A 12 -5.60 7.39 12.53
CA ALA A 12 -4.16 7.36 12.79
C ALA A 12 -3.33 7.51 11.51
N SER A 13 -3.96 7.59 10.36
CA SER A 13 -3.25 7.71 9.08
C SER A 13 -2.95 9.17 8.80
N ARG A 14 -1.70 9.56 9.02
CA ARG A 14 -1.26 10.94 8.85
C ARG A 14 0.06 11.01 8.09
N ASN A 15 0.18 12.03 7.27
CA ASN A 15 1.42 12.29 6.55
C ASN A 15 2.52 12.63 7.56
N PRO A 16 3.64 11.89 7.59
CA PRO A 16 4.69 12.13 8.57
C PRO A 16 5.39 13.50 8.41
N ALA A 17 5.31 14.08 7.22
CA ALA A 17 5.94 15.37 6.97
C ALA A 17 5.06 16.54 7.38
N THR A 18 3.74 16.44 7.16
CA THR A 18 2.81 17.53 7.40
C THR A 18 1.87 17.30 8.58
N GLY A 19 1.71 16.05 9.00
CA GLY A 19 0.77 15.69 10.04
C GLY A 19 -0.68 15.69 9.61
N GLU A 20 -0.95 15.94 8.33
CA GLU A 20 -2.31 15.96 7.82
C GLU A 20 -2.87 14.54 7.68
N ASN A 21 -4.18 14.41 7.93
CA ASN A 21 -4.84 13.12 7.75
C ASN A 21 -4.90 12.78 6.27
N ILE A 22 -4.47 11.57 5.94
CA ILE A 22 -4.37 11.12 4.55
C ILE A 22 -5.35 10.01 4.21
N ALA A 23 -6.28 9.70 5.10
CA ALA A 23 -7.24 8.62 4.86
C ALA A 23 -8.07 8.85 3.59
N GLY A 24 -8.33 10.10 3.23
CA GLY A 24 -9.06 10.44 2.02
C GLY A 24 -8.32 10.10 0.73
N ASN A 25 -7.01 9.88 0.82
CA ASN A 25 -6.18 9.54 -0.33
C ASN A 25 -5.89 8.04 -0.42
N TYR A 26 -6.59 7.24 0.38
CA TYR A 26 -6.33 5.81 0.48
C TYR A 26 -6.30 5.11 -0.87
N TRP A 27 -7.32 5.29 -1.68
CA TRP A 27 -7.40 4.61 -2.98
C TRP A 27 -6.31 5.06 -3.93
N LYS A 28 -6.02 6.36 -3.93
CA LYS A 28 -4.97 6.92 -4.77
C LYS A 28 -3.61 6.33 -4.41
N ASP A 29 -3.31 6.31 -3.13
CA ASP A 29 -2.02 5.81 -2.66
C ASP A 29 -1.92 4.29 -2.81
N LEU A 30 -3.02 3.58 -2.60
CA LEU A 30 -3.04 2.14 -2.82
C LEU A 30 -2.74 1.80 -4.28
N HIS A 31 -3.35 2.51 -5.20
CA HIS A 31 -3.08 2.29 -6.63
C HIS A 31 -1.63 2.60 -6.96
N ALA A 32 -1.08 3.65 -6.38
CA ALA A 32 0.32 4.01 -6.59
C ALA A 32 1.25 2.91 -6.09
N CYS A 33 0.99 2.37 -4.91
CA CYS A 33 1.81 1.30 -4.36
C CYS A 33 1.74 0.03 -5.21
N ARG A 34 0.56 -0.30 -5.68
CA ARG A 34 0.39 -1.47 -6.54
C ARG A 34 1.09 -1.29 -7.87
N TYR A 35 1.03 -0.09 -8.42
CA TYR A 35 1.71 0.23 -9.67
C TYR A 35 3.22 0.08 -9.51
N ILE A 36 3.77 0.64 -8.44
CA ILE A 36 5.22 0.54 -8.17
C ILE A 36 5.63 -0.92 -8.02
N HIS A 37 4.84 -1.71 -7.30
CA HIS A 37 5.12 -3.14 -7.14
C HIS A 37 5.14 -3.84 -8.49
N GLU A 38 4.17 -3.56 -9.33
CA GLU A 38 4.08 -4.15 -10.64
C GLU A 38 5.27 -3.78 -11.51
N GLN A 39 5.71 -2.52 -11.46
CA GLN A 39 6.85 -2.07 -12.23
C GLN A 39 8.16 -2.69 -11.76
N ASN A 40 8.26 -3.01 -10.47
CA ASN A 40 9.47 -3.59 -9.91
C ASN A 40 9.50 -5.10 -9.98
N THR A 41 8.42 -5.73 -10.42
CA THR A 41 8.33 -7.18 -10.50
C THR A 41 8.66 -7.62 -11.93
N PRO A 42 9.74 -8.38 -12.14
CA PRO A 42 10.09 -8.89 -13.47
C PRO A 42 8.98 -9.76 -14.04
N LYS A 43 8.83 -9.73 -15.35
CA LYS A 43 7.81 -10.56 -16.01
C LYS A 43 7.98 -12.04 -15.72
N ALA A 44 9.21 -12.48 -15.53
CA ALA A 44 9.53 -13.89 -15.25
C ALA A 44 9.00 -14.35 -13.89
N VAL A 45 8.71 -13.41 -12.99
CA VAL A 45 8.22 -13.73 -11.64
C VAL A 45 6.82 -13.19 -11.39
N LYS A 46 6.05 -12.99 -12.46
CA LYS A 46 4.66 -12.54 -12.33
C LYS A 46 3.77 -13.52 -11.60
N LYS A 47 4.23 -14.75 -11.44
CA LYS A 47 3.51 -15.76 -10.66
C LYS A 47 3.90 -15.72 -9.20
N LEU A 48 4.56 -14.65 -8.79
CA LEU A 48 4.95 -14.48 -7.41
C LEU A 48 3.74 -14.50 -6.49
N LYS A 49 4.00 -15.03 -5.34
CA LYS A 49 3.02 -15.25 -4.31
C LYS A 49 2.30 -13.96 -3.95
N ILE A 50 1.02 -14.09 -3.68
CA ILE A 50 0.21 -12.98 -3.18
C ILE A 50 0.85 -12.36 -1.95
N SER A 51 1.57 -13.17 -1.16
CA SER A 51 2.26 -12.69 0.04
C SER A 51 3.27 -11.58 -0.24
N ASP A 52 3.96 -11.64 -1.39
CA ASP A 52 4.93 -10.60 -1.73
C ASP A 52 4.24 -9.28 -2.03
N GLU A 53 3.11 -9.34 -2.72
CA GLU A 53 2.32 -8.13 -2.98
C GLU A 53 1.79 -7.55 -1.68
N VAL A 54 1.29 -8.40 -0.78
CA VAL A 54 0.77 -7.95 0.51
C VAL A 54 1.84 -7.22 1.30
N GLU A 55 3.01 -7.81 1.43
CA GLU A 55 4.09 -7.19 2.18
C GLU A 55 4.55 -5.89 1.55
N PHE A 56 4.70 -5.88 0.23
CA PHE A 56 5.15 -4.68 -0.46
C PHE A 56 4.14 -3.54 -0.31
N VAL A 57 2.89 -3.81 -0.60
CA VAL A 57 1.84 -2.79 -0.55
C VAL A 57 1.65 -2.29 0.88
N LYS A 58 1.65 -3.20 1.85
CA LYS A 58 1.53 -2.83 3.26
C LYS A 58 2.64 -1.87 3.66
N LYS A 59 3.87 -2.22 3.36
CA LYS A 59 5.01 -1.39 3.71
C LYS A 59 4.98 -0.06 2.98
N CYS A 60 4.60 -0.07 1.71
CA CYS A 60 4.47 1.13 0.91
C CYS A 60 3.44 2.09 1.52
N MET A 61 2.29 1.56 1.93
CA MET A 61 1.25 2.37 2.56
C MET A 61 1.73 2.92 3.91
N GLU A 62 2.41 2.09 4.69
CA GLU A 62 2.96 2.55 5.96
C GLU A 62 3.98 3.67 5.77
N ASP A 63 4.78 3.60 4.72
CA ASP A 63 5.75 4.64 4.40
C ASP A 63 5.08 5.96 4.04
N TYR A 64 3.88 5.92 3.50
CA TYR A 64 3.11 7.13 3.25
C TYR A 64 2.54 7.74 4.54
N GLY A 65 2.45 6.97 5.60
CA GLY A 65 1.93 7.42 6.86
C GLY A 65 0.64 6.74 7.29
N TYR A 66 0.18 5.75 6.54
CA TYR A 66 -1.04 5.01 6.91
C TYR A 66 -0.75 4.06 8.06
N SER A 67 -1.71 3.99 8.97
CA SER A 67 -1.65 3.00 10.05
C SER A 67 -2.34 1.73 9.55
N VAL A 68 -1.54 0.78 9.10
CA VAL A 68 -2.06 -0.47 8.52
C VAL A 68 -2.33 -1.47 9.64
N LEU A 69 -3.57 -1.92 9.73
CA LEU A 69 -4.01 -2.85 10.77
C LEU A 69 -3.88 -4.32 10.32
N ARG A 70 -4.00 -4.55 9.02
CA ARG A 70 -3.91 -5.91 8.45
C ARG A 70 -3.29 -5.89 7.08
#